data_c516611739b170db94179fcc44eb4047
#
_entry.id   c516611739b170db94179fcc44eb4047
#
_cell.length_a   1.000
_cell.length_b   1.000
_cell.length_c   1.000
_cell.angle_alpha   90.00
_cell.angle_beta   90.00
_cell.angle_gamma   90.00
#
_symmetry.space_group_name_H-M   'P 1'
#
loop_
_entity.id
_entity.type
_entity.pdbx_description
1 polymer ?
#
loop_
_entity_poly.entity_id
_entity_poly.type
_entity_poly.pdbx_seq_one_letter_code
_entity_poly.pdbx_strand_id
1 'polypeptide(L)'
;MREKKILYVAFGGLGDHLLFSTLPELLDSHGYDFYLSHLSEFRNTQTLDLVWKSNPYFKGISEESPNCGHNYTNLEDQNPDITLNRNIEIKMGFEESNLPNKSNYPVIYYSPKMIDRFKDCLFVDLNGHSFKGNGYGYDWGKINQHISEDVSQNNYRKIFIVVPNETNYSLTDFNFRIEGAEKISVTDIFEYTDMLYSSKRIYTIWSGGSH
;
A
#
# COMPACT_ATOMS: atom_id res chain seq x y z
N MET A 1 -15.13 -29.92 5.89
CA MET A 1 -14.68 -29.00 4.82
C MET A 1 -14.83 -27.60 5.40
N ARG A 2 -13.78 -26.76 5.36
CA ARG A 2 -13.88 -25.37 5.87
C ARG A 2 -14.74 -24.56 4.91
N GLU A 3 -15.49 -23.60 5.44
CA GLU A 3 -16.29 -22.68 4.63
C GLU A 3 -15.36 -21.72 3.87
N LYS A 4 -15.70 -21.44 2.60
CA LYS A 4 -14.94 -20.50 1.79
C LYS A 4 -15.41 -19.07 2.03
N LYS A 5 -14.47 -18.15 2.21
CA LYS A 5 -14.69 -16.71 2.18
C LYS A 5 -14.01 -16.13 0.95
N ILE A 6 -14.81 -15.55 0.07
CA ILE A 6 -14.38 -15.06 -1.25
C ILE A 6 -14.54 -13.56 -1.29
N LEU A 7 -13.42 -12.86 -1.26
CA LEU A 7 -13.35 -11.39 -1.25
C LEU A 7 -13.32 -10.83 -2.67
N TYR A 8 -14.12 -9.80 -2.91
CA TYR A 8 -13.99 -8.97 -4.10
C TYR A 8 -13.31 -7.64 -3.76
N VAL A 9 -12.22 -7.32 -4.44
CA VAL A 9 -11.52 -6.03 -4.35
C VAL A 9 -11.85 -5.21 -5.59
N ALA A 10 -12.68 -4.19 -5.43
CA ALA A 10 -13.23 -3.38 -6.54
C ALA A 10 -12.22 -2.41 -7.16
N PHE A 11 -11.19 -2.01 -6.42
CA PHE A 11 -10.19 -1.05 -6.88
C PHE A 11 -8.82 -1.73 -6.90
N GLY A 12 -8.16 -1.65 -8.06
CA GLY A 12 -6.97 -2.46 -8.33
C GLY A 12 -5.64 -1.84 -7.87
N GLY A 13 -5.63 -0.80 -7.06
CA GLY A 13 -4.40 -0.20 -6.54
C GLY A 13 -3.74 -1.05 -5.45
N LEU A 14 -2.43 -0.91 -5.28
CA LEU A 14 -1.71 -1.62 -4.21
C LEU A 14 -2.33 -1.35 -2.83
N GLY A 15 -2.63 -0.08 -2.52
CA GLY A 15 -3.26 0.31 -1.25
C GLY A 15 -4.61 -0.36 -1.02
N ASP A 16 -5.41 -0.50 -2.09
CA ASP A 16 -6.72 -1.17 -2.00
C ASP A 16 -6.58 -2.63 -1.56
N HIS A 17 -5.59 -3.34 -2.09
CA HIS A 17 -5.31 -4.72 -1.69
C HIS A 17 -4.68 -4.82 -0.30
N LEU A 18 -3.81 -3.88 0.06
CA LEU A 18 -3.18 -3.84 1.38
C LEU A 18 -4.21 -3.66 2.51
N LEU A 19 -5.28 -2.92 2.27
CA LEU A 19 -6.36 -2.76 3.26
C LEU A 19 -6.98 -4.08 3.72
N PHE A 20 -6.98 -5.08 2.86
CA PHE A 20 -7.55 -6.40 3.15
C PHE A 20 -6.49 -7.47 3.46
N SER A 21 -5.22 -7.12 3.49
CA SER A 21 -4.11 -8.08 3.57
C SER A 21 -4.05 -8.86 4.89
N THR A 22 -4.71 -8.38 5.94
CA THR A 22 -4.82 -9.06 7.25
C THR A 22 -5.88 -10.16 7.27
N LEU A 23 -6.86 -10.11 6.34
CA LEU A 23 -8.01 -11.00 6.37
C LEU A 23 -7.68 -12.48 6.16
N PRO A 24 -6.72 -12.89 5.31
CA PRO A 24 -6.42 -14.31 5.15
C PRO A 24 -6.04 -15.00 6.47
N GLU A 25 -5.14 -14.40 7.25
CA GLU A 25 -4.72 -14.95 8.55
C GLU A 25 -5.87 -14.94 9.56
N LEU A 26 -6.62 -13.84 9.61
CA LEU A 26 -7.75 -13.70 10.51
C LEU A 26 -8.83 -14.75 10.23
N LEU A 27 -9.21 -14.92 8.97
CA LEU A 27 -10.21 -15.89 8.55
C LEU A 27 -9.72 -17.33 8.77
N ASP A 28 -8.45 -17.60 8.52
CA ASP A 28 -7.87 -18.92 8.80
C ASP A 28 -7.94 -19.28 10.27
N SER A 29 -7.67 -18.33 11.17
CA SER A 29 -7.78 -18.53 12.64
C SER A 29 -9.20 -18.81 13.11
N HIS A 30 -10.22 -18.40 12.34
CA HIS A 30 -11.64 -18.66 12.61
C HIS A 30 -12.20 -19.86 11.82
N GLY A 31 -11.34 -20.64 11.19
CA GLY A 31 -11.76 -21.88 10.53
C GLY A 31 -12.30 -21.72 9.10
N TYR A 32 -12.03 -20.58 8.46
CA TYR A 32 -12.41 -20.32 7.06
C TYR A 32 -11.23 -20.52 6.10
N ASP A 33 -11.53 -20.83 4.84
CA ASP A 33 -10.58 -20.80 3.74
C ASP A 33 -10.76 -19.51 2.94
N PHE A 34 -9.70 -18.71 2.81
CA PHE A 34 -9.75 -17.42 2.14
C PHE A 34 -9.36 -17.48 0.67
N TYR A 35 -10.19 -16.88 -0.17
CA TYR A 35 -9.99 -16.73 -1.61
C TYR A 35 -10.23 -15.30 -2.06
N LEU A 36 -9.58 -14.88 -3.15
CA LEU A 36 -10.02 -13.73 -3.93
C LEU A 36 -11.00 -14.15 -5.01
N SER A 37 -11.96 -13.28 -5.29
CA SER A 37 -12.80 -13.41 -6.48
C SER A 37 -11.97 -13.16 -7.74
N HIS A 38 -12.21 -13.93 -8.80
CA HIS A 38 -11.68 -13.67 -10.14
C HIS A 38 -12.09 -12.30 -10.70
N LEU A 39 -13.14 -11.69 -10.16
CA LEU A 39 -13.60 -10.34 -10.51
C LEU A 39 -12.75 -9.23 -9.89
N SER A 40 -11.85 -9.56 -8.95
CA SER A 40 -11.00 -8.54 -8.31
C SER A 40 -10.07 -7.89 -9.32
N GLU A 41 -9.96 -6.55 -9.23
CA GLU A 41 -9.16 -5.76 -10.14
C GLU A 41 -7.69 -5.66 -9.69
N PHE A 42 -6.77 -5.60 -10.65
CA PHE A 42 -5.35 -5.39 -10.41
C PHE A 42 -4.78 -4.41 -11.45
N ARG A 43 -4.45 -3.20 -11.02
CA ARG A 43 -3.74 -2.22 -11.88
C ARG A 43 -2.31 -2.65 -12.17
N ASN A 44 -1.68 -3.29 -11.21
CA ASN A 44 -0.41 -3.97 -11.37
C ASN A 44 -0.61 -5.44 -11.00
N THR A 45 -0.40 -6.34 -11.96
CA THR A 45 -0.58 -7.78 -11.76
C THR A 45 0.36 -8.36 -10.70
N GLN A 46 1.52 -7.75 -10.48
CA GLN A 46 2.44 -8.16 -9.42
C GLN A 46 1.89 -7.91 -8.01
N THR A 47 0.84 -7.09 -7.85
CA THR A 47 0.13 -6.93 -6.58
C THR A 47 -0.44 -8.26 -6.10
N LEU A 48 -0.93 -9.11 -7.02
CA LEU A 48 -1.38 -10.46 -6.68
C LEU A 48 -0.25 -11.29 -6.06
N ASP A 49 0.96 -11.19 -6.62
CA ASP A 49 2.10 -11.96 -6.14
C ASP A 49 2.62 -11.42 -4.79
N LEU A 50 2.75 -10.09 -4.67
CA LEU A 50 3.28 -9.44 -3.47
C LEU A 50 2.35 -9.58 -2.26
N VAL A 51 1.07 -9.30 -2.42
CA VAL A 51 0.12 -9.20 -1.30
C VAL A 51 -0.52 -10.55 -0.99
N TRP A 52 -0.89 -11.31 -2.03
CA TRP A 52 -1.72 -12.48 -1.87
C TRP A 52 -0.97 -13.80 -1.98
N LYS A 53 -0.25 -14.05 -3.07
CA LYS A 53 0.44 -15.33 -3.26
C LYS A 53 1.60 -15.55 -2.27
N SER A 54 2.20 -14.47 -1.76
CA SER A 54 3.18 -14.56 -0.68
C SER A 54 2.55 -14.91 0.68
N ASN A 55 1.24 -14.69 0.84
CA ASN A 55 0.53 -14.93 2.09
C ASN A 55 0.19 -16.42 2.24
N PRO A 56 0.68 -17.12 3.29
CA PRO A 56 0.51 -18.57 3.46
C PRO A 56 -0.95 -18.98 3.71
N TYR A 57 -1.80 -18.05 4.10
CA TYR A 57 -3.23 -18.31 4.38
C TYR A 57 -4.12 -18.09 3.14
N PHE A 58 -3.57 -17.53 2.06
CA PHE A 58 -4.28 -17.35 0.80
C PHE A 58 -4.40 -18.67 0.05
N LYS A 59 -5.62 -19.08 -0.32
CA LYS A 59 -5.89 -20.36 -0.97
C LYS A 59 -5.96 -20.26 -2.50
N GLY A 60 -6.12 -19.06 -3.04
CA GLY A 60 -6.16 -18.85 -4.49
C GLY A 60 -7.28 -17.92 -4.95
N ILE A 61 -7.53 -17.94 -6.26
CA ILE A 61 -8.61 -17.21 -6.90
C ILE A 61 -9.79 -18.15 -7.08
N SER A 62 -11.00 -17.67 -6.79
CA SER A 62 -12.24 -18.43 -6.95
C SER A 62 -13.12 -17.86 -8.06
N GLU A 63 -13.68 -18.76 -8.86
CA GLU A 63 -14.71 -18.43 -9.87
C GLU A 63 -16.13 -18.32 -9.27
N GLU A 64 -16.31 -18.73 -8.01
CA GLU A 64 -17.56 -18.61 -7.31
C GLU A 64 -17.87 -17.14 -6.98
N SER A 65 -19.16 -16.82 -6.79
CA SER A 65 -19.58 -15.46 -6.42
C SER A 65 -18.95 -15.01 -5.11
N PRO A 66 -18.52 -13.73 -4.99
CA PRO A 66 -18.04 -13.17 -3.75
C PRO A 66 -19.09 -13.29 -2.64
N ASN A 67 -18.67 -13.70 -1.46
CA ASN A 67 -19.53 -13.85 -0.28
C ASN A 67 -18.99 -13.14 0.97
N CYS A 68 -17.82 -12.52 0.84
CA CYS A 68 -17.31 -11.61 1.84
C CYS A 68 -16.71 -10.39 1.13
N GLY A 69 -16.66 -9.30 1.84
CA GLY A 69 -16.13 -8.06 1.33
C GLY A 69 -17.09 -6.91 1.55
N HIS A 70 -16.51 -5.78 1.66
CA HIS A 70 -17.21 -4.54 1.90
C HIS A 70 -16.76 -3.51 0.88
N ASN A 71 -17.71 -2.71 0.45
CA ASN A 71 -17.39 -1.41 -0.11
C ASN A 71 -16.85 -0.53 1.04
N TYR A 72 -15.52 -0.55 1.23
CA TYR A 72 -14.85 0.23 2.27
C TYR A 72 -14.96 1.75 2.04
N THR A 73 -15.53 2.17 0.91
CA THR A 73 -15.75 3.58 0.59
C THR A 73 -16.90 4.21 1.39
N ASN A 74 -17.74 3.42 2.05
CA ASN A 74 -18.71 3.95 3.00
C ASN A 74 -18.00 4.37 4.30
N LEU A 75 -17.35 5.53 4.25
CA LEU A 75 -16.59 6.09 5.36
C LEU A 75 -17.47 6.60 6.52
N GLU A 76 -18.78 6.80 6.28
CA GLU A 76 -19.71 7.43 7.22
C GLU A 76 -19.83 6.68 8.57
N ASP A 77 -19.57 5.38 8.58
CA ASP A 77 -19.67 4.53 9.77
C ASP A 77 -18.32 4.06 10.33
N GLN A 78 -17.23 4.72 9.97
CA GLN A 78 -15.90 4.32 10.45
C GLN A 78 -15.60 4.94 11.81
N ASN A 79 -15.01 4.14 12.69
CA ASN A 79 -14.43 4.65 13.90
C ASN A 79 -13.09 5.35 13.56
N PRO A 80 -12.97 6.68 13.77
CA PRO A 80 -11.76 7.42 13.43
C PRO A 80 -10.56 7.09 14.35
N ASP A 81 -10.79 6.45 15.49
CA ASP A 81 -9.77 6.13 16.48
C ASP A 81 -9.01 4.83 16.17
N ILE A 82 -9.44 4.11 15.15
CA ILE A 82 -8.81 2.85 14.73
C ILE A 82 -8.44 2.88 13.25
N THR A 83 -7.50 2.02 12.86
CA THR A 83 -7.04 1.95 11.46
C THR A 83 -8.16 1.46 10.52
N LEU A 84 -8.02 1.76 9.24
CA LEU A 84 -8.99 1.32 8.23
C LEU A 84 -9.06 -0.20 8.12
N ASN A 85 -7.92 -0.90 8.25
CA ASN A 85 -7.90 -2.37 8.31
C ASN A 85 -8.77 -2.89 9.46
N ARG A 86 -8.64 -2.32 10.65
CA ARG A 86 -9.47 -2.68 11.82
C ARG A 86 -10.94 -2.43 11.56
N ASN A 87 -11.28 -1.28 11.00
CA ASN A 87 -12.66 -0.98 10.64
C ASN A 87 -13.24 -2.04 9.68
N ILE A 88 -12.44 -2.49 8.70
CA ILE A 88 -12.83 -3.54 7.76
C ILE A 88 -13.06 -4.86 8.49
N GLU A 89 -12.15 -5.26 9.36
CA GLU A 89 -12.25 -6.50 10.14
C GLU A 89 -13.51 -6.54 10.99
N ILE A 90 -13.81 -5.45 11.71
CA ILE A 90 -15.02 -5.32 12.53
C ILE A 90 -16.29 -5.39 11.66
N LYS A 91 -16.31 -4.69 10.53
CA LYS A 91 -17.45 -4.73 9.59
C LYS A 91 -17.68 -6.11 8.99
N MET A 92 -16.65 -6.96 8.95
CA MET A 92 -16.77 -8.35 8.54
C MET A 92 -17.28 -9.27 9.67
N GLY A 93 -17.62 -8.72 10.83
CA GLY A 93 -18.20 -9.45 11.95
C GLY A 93 -17.18 -9.94 12.97
N PHE A 94 -15.94 -9.48 12.90
CA PHE A 94 -14.94 -9.76 13.93
C PHE A 94 -15.01 -8.70 15.02
N GLU A 95 -15.31 -9.10 16.23
CA GLU A 95 -15.29 -8.18 17.37
C GLU A 95 -13.87 -7.70 17.67
N GLU A 96 -13.72 -6.46 18.08
CA GLU A 96 -12.42 -5.85 18.40
C GLU A 96 -11.62 -6.65 19.42
N SER A 97 -12.31 -7.25 20.40
CA SER A 97 -11.69 -8.10 21.43
C SER A 97 -11.06 -9.39 20.90
N ASN A 98 -11.46 -9.84 19.73
CA ASN A 98 -11.01 -11.09 19.12
C ASN A 98 -9.97 -10.87 18.01
N LEU A 99 -9.60 -9.63 17.76
CA LEU A 99 -8.65 -9.31 16.72
C LEU A 99 -7.20 -9.48 17.23
N PRO A 100 -6.33 -10.09 16.42
CA PRO A 100 -4.92 -10.18 16.80
C PRO A 100 -4.31 -8.79 16.90
N ASN A 101 -3.47 -8.55 17.91
CA ASN A 101 -2.79 -7.27 18.12
C ASN A 101 -1.92 -6.81 16.92
N LYS A 102 -1.68 -7.70 15.97
CA LYS A 102 -0.89 -7.43 14.76
C LYS A 102 -1.66 -6.72 13.65
N SER A 103 -2.99 -6.67 13.69
CA SER A 103 -3.82 -6.20 12.57
C SER A 103 -4.02 -4.68 12.49
N ASN A 104 -3.26 -3.89 13.23
CA ASN A 104 -3.33 -2.43 13.10
C ASN A 104 -2.75 -1.88 11.80
N TYR A 105 -1.99 -2.69 11.07
CA TYR A 105 -1.32 -2.32 9.83
C TYR A 105 -1.49 -3.41 8.78
N PRO A 106 -1.40 -3.07 7.48
CA PRO A 106 -1.31 -4.05 6.41
C PRO A 106 -0.22 -5.07 6.66
N VAL A 107 -0.45 -6.30 6.22
CA VAL A 107 0.50 -7.41 6.37
C VAL A 107 0.96 -7.86 4.99
N ILE A 108 2.27 -7.90 4.79
CA ILE A 108 2.91 -8.48 3.60
C ILE A 108 3.85 -9.59 4.07
N TYR A 109 3.71 -10.77 3.50
CA TYR A 109 4.57 -11.93 3.81
C TYR A 109 5.82 -12.01 2.93
N TYR A 110 6.01 -11.05 2.05
CA TYR A 110 7.26 -10.88 1.34
C TYR A 110 8.35 -10.39 2.31
N SER A 111 9.52 -11.01 2.24
CA SER A 111 10.70 -10.60 3.01
C SER A 111 11.58 -9.70 2.15
N PRO A 112 11.56 -8.37 2.37
CA PRO A 112 12.35 -7.46 1.56
C PRO A 112 13.84 -7.71 1.68
N LYS A 113 14.56 -7.43 0.60
CA LYS A 113 16.02 -7.57 0.54
C LYS A 113 16.67 -6.19 0.68
N MET A 114 17.76 -6.14 1.43
CA MET A 114 18.59 -4.94 1.51
C MET A 114 19.35 -4.75 0.19
N ILE A 115 19.19 -3.59 -0.42
CA ILE A 115 19.91 -3.18 -1.64
C ILE A 115 20.91 -2.09 -1.27
N ASP A 116 22.20 -2.42 -1.27
CA ASP A 116 23.28 -1.51 -0.81
C ASP A 116 23.27 -0.16 -1.53
N ARG A 117 22.91 -0.11 -2.81
CA ARG A 117 22.85 1.15 -3.57
C ARG A 117 21.81 2.13 -3.02
N PHE A 118 20.84 1.66 -2.23
CA PHE A 118 19.77 2.47 -1.66
C PHE A 118 19.94 2.74 -0.16
N LYS A 119 20.95 2.12 0.45
CA LYS A 119 21.27 2.34 1.85
C LYS A 119 21.64 3.82 2.09
N ASP A 120 21.13 4.36 3.18
CA ASP A 120 21.31 5.76 3.57
C ASP A 120 20.80 6.80 2.54
N CYS A 121 19.90 6.39 1.65
CA CYS A 121 19.26 7.27 0.68
C CYS A 121 17.92 7.81 1.19
N LEU A 122 17.51 8.94 0.61
CA LEU A 122 16.16 9.49 0.73
C LEU A 122 15.38 9.15 -0.54
N PHE A 123 14.17 8.65 -0.40
CA PHE A 123 13.22 8.52 -1.51
C PHE A 123 12.06 9.48 -1.35
N VAL A 124 11.68 10.11 -2.45
CA VAL A 124 10.52 10.98 -2.54
C VAL A 124 9.61 10.41 -3.62
N ASP A 125 8.51 9.81 -3.21
CA ASP A 125 7.48 9.25 -4.07
C ASP A 125 6.16 9.99 -3.85
N LEU A 126 5.92 11.01 -4.65
CA LEU A 126 4.70 11.81 -4.62
C LEU A 126 3.73 11.37 -5.74
N ASN A 127 3.79 10.11 -6.13
CA ASN A 127 2.95 9.55 -7.18
C ASN A 127 1.66 8.98 -6.59
N GLY A 128 0.53 9.25 -7.24
CA GLY A 128 -0.75 8.69 -6.84
C GLY A 128 -1.70 8.60 -8.03
N HIS A 129 -2.35 7.45 -8.19
CA HIS A 129 -3.29 7.26 -9.30
C HIS A 129 -4.56 8.09 -9.16
N SER A 130 -5.01 8.34 -7.94
CA SER A 130 -6.25 9.06 -7.65
C SER A 130 -6.13 10.57 -7.79
N PHE A 131 -4.92 11.10 -7.95
CA PHE A 131 -4.68 12.53 -8.07
C PHE A 131 -4.85 12.99 -9.51
N LYS A 132 -6.09 13.30 -9.88
CA LYS A 132 -6.40 13.99 -11.13
C LYS A 132 -6.46 15.49 -10.88
N GLY A 133 -5.45 16.23 -11.33
CA GLY A 133 -5.43 17.70 -11.23
C GLY A 133 -5.08 18.21 -9.82
N ASN A 134 -5.30 19.45 -9.54
CA ASN A 134 -4.91 20.35 -8.44
C ASN A 134 -4.63 19.77 -7.03
N GLY A 135 -4.15 18.56 -6.89
CA GLY A 135 -3.49 18.04 -5.70
C GLY A 135 -4.32 18.01 -4.41
N TYR A 136 -5.62 17.77 -4.45
CA TYR A 136 -6.46 17.58 -3.25
C TYR A 136 -6.17 18.57 -2.08
N GLY A 137 -5.82 19.81 -2.39
CA GLY A 137 -5.52 20.81 -1.37
C GLY A 137 -4.17 20.67 -0.67
N TYR A 138 -3.25 19.85 -1.17
CA TYR A 138 -1.89 19.82 -0.64
C TYR A 138 -1.16 21.14 -0.86
N ASP A 139 -0.59 21.68 0.20
CA ASP A 139 0.29 22.82 0.13
C ASP A 139 1.70 22.37 -0.31
N TRP A 140 1.91 22.38 -1.62
CA TRP A 140 3.17 21.94 -2.24
C TRP A 140 4.36 22.78 -1.77
N GLY A 141 4.14 24.04 -1.45
CA GLY A 141 5.18 24.90 -0.89
C GLY A 141 5.67 24.37 0.45
N LYS A 142 4.75 24.02 1.35
CA LYS A 142 5.09 23.43 2.65
C LYS A 142 5.72 22.05 2.54
N ILE A 143 5.22 21.20 1.65
CA ILE A 143 5.81 19.87 1.43
C ILE A 143 7.25 20.02 0.95
N ASN A 144 7.49 20.86 -0.05
CA ASN A 144 8.83 21.09 -0.59
C ASN A 144 9.76 21.70 0.46
N GLN A 145 9.28 22.68 1.24
CA GLN A 145 10.04 23.28 2.35
C GLN A 145 10.42 22.20 3.37
N HIS A 146 9.46 21.39 3.82
CA HIS A 146 9.71 20.35 4.81
C HIS A 146 10.75 19.32 4.35
N ILE A 147 10.66 18.85 3.10
CA ILE A 147 11.64 17.93 2.55
C ILE A 147 13.02 18.60 2.39
N SER A 148 13.06 19.87 1.98
CA SER A 148 14.31 20.62 1.84
C SER A 148 15.00 20.85 3.20
N GLU A 149 14.23 21.15 4.23
CA GLU A 149 14.72 21.26 5.60
C GLU A 149 15.31 19.95 6.10
N ASP A 150 14.61 18.82 5.87
CA ASP A 150 15.11 17.50 6.23
C ASP A 150 16.40 17.15 5.48
N VAL A 151 16.47 17.45 4.19
CA VAL A 151 17.68 17.24 3.37
C VAL A 151 18.86 18.06 3.93
N SER A 152 18.62 19.29 4.37
CA SER A 152 19.66 20.16 4.93
C SER A 152 20.17 19.69 6.29
N GLN A 153 19.34 19.01 7.06
CA GLN A 153 19.64 18.56 8.43
C GLN A 153 20.22 17.14 8.49
N ASN A 154 20.02 16.36 7.43
CA ASN A 154 20.40 14.95 7.39
C ASN A 154 21.39 14.66 6.26
N ASN A 155 22.39 13.85 6.57
CA ASN A 155 23.33 13.35 5.56
C ASN A 155 22.71 12.16 4.84
N TYR A 156 22.16 12.39 3.66
CA TYR A 156 21.75 11.33 2.75
C TYR A 156 22.86 11.06 1.75
N ARG A 157 23.14 9.77 1.49
CA ARG A 157 24.11 9.36 0.48
C ARG A 157 23.68 9.80 -0.92
N LYS A 158 22.36 9.67 -1.19
CA LYS A 158 21.69 10.12 -2.41
C LYS A 158 20.23 10.45 -2.11
N ILE A 159 19.66 11.25 -2.95
CA ILE A 159 18.24 11.60 -2.95
C ILE A 159 17.65 11.13 -4.26
N PHE A 160 16.61 10.33 -4.19
CA PHE A 160 15.90 9.84 -5.37
C PHE A 160 14.48 10.39 -5.42
N ILE A 161 14.07 10.89 -6.57
CA ILE A 161 12.68 11.22 -6.88
C ILE A 161 12.12 10.09 -7.73
N VAL A 162 11.16 9.37 -7.20
CA VAL A 162 10.48 8.29 -7.94
C VAL A 162 9.60 8.91 -9.00
N VAL A 163 9.86 8.59 -10.26
CA VAL A 163 9.05 9.03 -11.38
C VAL A 163 8.07 7.92 -11.77
N PRO A 164 6.82 8.25 -12.11
CA PRO A 164 5.85 7.24 -12.50
C PRO A 164 6.22 6.63 -13.85
N ASN A 165 5.76 5.42 -14.04
CA ASN A 165 5.62 4.87 -15.37
C ASN A 165 4.57 5.70 -16.14
N GLU A 166 4.60 5.63 -17.47
CA GLU A 166 3.74 6.42 -18.38
C GLU A 166 2.23 6.39 -18.06
N THR A 167 1.78 5.42 -17.26
CA THR A 167 0.37 5.26 -16.89
C THR A 167 -0.02 5.90 -15.55
N ASN A 168 0.93 6.36 -14.75
CA ASN A 168 0.67 6.93 -13.42
C ASN A 168 0.76 8.45 -13.45
N TYR A 169 -0.17 9.10 -12.73
CA TYR A 169 -0.10 10.54 -12.51
C TYR A 169 1.01 10.84 -11.51
N SER A 170 1.91 11.75 -11.90
CA SER A 170 2.96 12.24 -11.02
C SER A 170 2.69 13.66 -10.60
N LEU A 171 2.85 13.91 -9.31
CA LEU A 171 2.88 15.28 -8.78
C LEU A 171 4.28 15.92 -8.92
N THR A 172 5.30 15.11 -9.23
CA THR A 172 6.64 15.61 -9.51
C THR A 172 6.72 16.47 -10.78
N ASP A 173 5.69 16.42 -11.65
CA ASP A 173 5.58 17.31 -12.80
C ASP A 173 5.23 18.76 -12.39
N PHE A 174 4.77 18.97 -11.15
CA PHE A 174 4.43 20.29 -10.61
C PHE A 174 5.62 20.98 -9.93
N ASN A 175 6.73 21.21 -10.66
CA ASN A 175 7.87 22.01 -10.18
C ASN A 175 8.53 21.53 -8.89
N PHE A 176 8.31 20.28 -8.48
CA PHE A 176 9.01 19.71 -7.34
C PHE A 176 10.46 19.45 -7.70
N ARG A 177 11.38 20.17 -7.08
CA ARG A 177 12.82 20.06 -7.34
C ARG A 177 13.56 20.03 -6.00
N ILE A 178 14.39 19.03 -5.85
CA ILE A 178 15.40 18.98 -4.80
C ILE A 178 16.75 19.04 -5.48
N GLU A 179 17.59 19.96 -5.04
CA GLU A 179 18.95 20.09 -5.58
C GLU A 179 19.74 18.79 -5.33
N GLY A 180 20.41 18.31 -6.36
CA GLY A 180 21.20 17.08 -6.30
C GLY A 180 20.38 15.77 -6.33
N ALA A 181 19.07 15.82 -6.46
CA ALA A 181 18.25 14.61 -6.56
C ALA A 181 18.34 13.96 -7.95
N GLU A 182 18.39 12.63 -7.96
CA GLU A 182 18.34 11.80 -9.15
C GLU A 182 16.92 11.29 -9.37
N LYS A 183 16.47 11.22 -10.62
CA LYS A 183 15.19 10.58 -10.95
C LYS A 183 15.39 9.07 -11.08
N ILE A 184 14.47 8.29 -10.50
CA ILE A 184 14.46 6.84 -10.61
C ILE A 184 13.07 6.35 -11.01
N SER A 185 13.00 5.44 -11.97
CA SER A 185 11.78 4.73 -12.34
C SER A 185 11.88 3.29 -11.88
N VAL A 186 10.85 2.80 -11.22
CA VAL A 186 10.75 1.42 -10.74
C VAL A 186 9.45 0.83 -11.26
N THR A 187 9.57 -0.24 -12.04
CA THR A 187 8.43 -0.92 -12.66
C THR A 187 8.05 -2.22 -11.94
N ASP A 188 9.00 -2.82 -11.25
CA ASP A 188 8.83 -4.04 -10.49
C ASP A 188 8.45 -3.71 -9.05
N ILE A 189 7.31 -4.26 -8.57
CA ILE A 189 6.79 -3.96 -7.22
C ILE A 189 7.67 -4.56 -6.13
N PHE A 190 8.38 -5.65 -6.40
CA PHE A 190 9.30 -6.26 -5.45
C PHE A 190 10.58 -5.42 -5.34
N GLU A 191 11.13 -4.93 -6.47
CA GLU A 191 12.24 -3.98 -6.45
C GLU A 191 11.85 -2.70 -5.72
N TYR A 192 10.62 -2.19 -5.93
CA TYR A 192 10.10 -1.04 -5.20
C TYR A 192 10.04 -1.30 -3.69
N THR A 193 9.54 -2.46 -3.27
CA THR A 193 9.48 -2.85 -1.85
C THR A 193 10.88 -2.97 -1.25
N ASP A 194 11.82 -3.60 -1.95
CA ASP A 194 13.22 -3.73 -1.54
C ASP A 194 13.91 -2.35 -1.42
N MET A 195 13.62 -1.45 -2.37
CA MET A 195 14.11 -0.07 -2.36
C MET A 195 13.62 0.70 -1.14
N LEU A 196 12.31 0.64 -0.85
CA LEU A 196 11.74 1.29 0.32
C LEU A 196 12.34 0.74 1.61
N TYR A 197 12.45 -0.58 1.74
CA TYR A 197 13.06 -1.24 2.89
C TYR A 197 14.51 -0.86 3.12
N SER A 198 15.27 -0.64 2.04
CA SER A 198 16.69 -0.31 2.08
C SER A 198 16.97 1.15 2.41
N SER A 199 16.00 2.02 2.27
CA SER A 199 16.15 3.46 2.39
C SER A 199 16.28 3.93 3.85
N LYS A 200 16.91 5.08 4.06
CA LYS A 200 16.96 5.74 5.36
C LYS A 200 15.67 6.46 5.69
N ARG A 201 15.02 7.03 4.68
CA ARG A 201 13.75 7.77 4.79
C ARG A 201 12.99 7.81 3.48
N ILE A 202 11.69 7.88 3.61
CA ILE A 202 10.75 7.93 2.49
C ILE A 202 9.76 9.07 2.76
N TYR A 203 9.50 9.88 1.74
CA TYR A 203 8.36 10.79 1.69
C TYR A 203 7.38 10.27 0.65
N THR A 204 6.17 9.99 1.08
CA THR A 204 5.08 9.58 0.19
C THR A 204 3.86 10.44 0.44
N ILE A 205 2.97 10.48 -0.53
CA ILE A 205 1.61 10.96 -0.34
C ILE A 205 0.70 9.79 0.04
N TRP A 206 -0.52 10.09 0.45
CA TRP A 206 -1.49 9.05 0.78
C TRP A 206 -1.85 8.21 -0.46
N SER A 207 -1.14 7.13 -0.63
CA SER A 207 -1.21 6.20 -1.75
C SER A 207 -0.80 4.80 -1.29
N GLY A 208 -0.79 3.81 -2.19
CA GLY A 208 -0.33 2.46 -1.86
C GLY A 208 1.11 2.39 -1.32
N GLY A 209 1.96 3.36 -1.62
CA GLY A 209 3.33 3.43 -1.10
C GLY A 209 3.43 3.95 0.34
N SER A 210 2.33 4.48 0.92
CA SER A 210 2.29 5.01 2.29
C SER A 210 1.78 4.01 3.33
N HIS A 211 1.43 2.80 2.90
CA HIS A 211 0.92 1.72 3.76
C HIS A 211 2.00 0.74 4.19
#